data_1eb111497fe51a08f46a42625bb6d3d7
#
_entry.id   1eb111497fe51a08f46a42625bb6d3d7
#
_cell.length_a   1.000
_cell.length_b   1.000
_cell.length_c   1.000
_cell.angle_alpha   90.00
_cell.angle_beta   90.00
_cell.angle_gamma   90.00
#
_symmetry.space_group_name_H-M   'P 1'
#
loop_
_entity.id
_entity.type
_entity.pdbx_description
1 polymer ?
#
loop_
_entity_poly.entity_id
_entity_poly.type
_entity_poly.pdbx_seq_one_letter_code
_entity_poly.pdbx_strand_id
1 'polypeptide(L)'
;MSSMIPRATRSALDPTASSETATDPFDGEVTLYLRTGVSDVVRDRQRTVLARLDQLAAEGAIESVRTVQWAAKARVPADGPTPEAAARYDEFADAVGAGALRPFFKERPGVGRLERVVVLPAVCLAVRNDEEVLGVCPRYDDGNHESVEDGVAALADGRVL
;
A
#
# COMPACT_ATOMS: atom_id res chain seq x y z
N MET A 1 46.90 23.75 3.69
CA MET A 1 46.51 23.73 3.78
C MET A 1 45.94 23.59 3.92
N SER A 2 46.16 23.37 3.64
CA SER A 2 45.54 23.15 3.82
C SER A 2 44.80 22.79 3.89
N SER A 3 44.88 22.59 3.70
CA SER A 3 44.16 22.25 3.89
C SER A 3 43.37 21.88 3.97
N MET A 4 43.33 21.69 3.83
CA MET A 4 42.55 21.36 4.09
C MET A 4 41.67 21.13 4.06
N ILE A 5 41.79 20.98 3.79
CA ILE A 5 40.90 20.72 3.97
C ILE A 5 40.02 20.48 3.94
N PRO A 6 40.20 20.34 3.81
CA PRO A 6 39.16 20.03 3.97
C PRO A 6 38.41 19.79 3.91
N ARG A 7 38.38 19.53 3.83
CA ARG A 7 37.68 19.27 4.06
C ARG A 7 36.83 19.02 3.99
N ALA A 8 37.10 18.96 3.85
CA ALA A 8 36.38 18.71 4.04
C ALA A 8 35.63 18.54 3.94
N THR A 9 35.75 18.48 3.73
CA THR A 9 35.01 18.31 3.88
C THR A 9 34.30 18.06 3.81
N ARG A 10 34.46 17.87 3.75
CA ARG A 10 33.79 17.67 4.06
C ARG A 10 33.06 17.45 4.14
N SER A 11 33.25 17.34 3.95
CA SER A 11 32.52 17.17 4.36
C SER A 11 31.76 17.06 4.57
N ALA A 12 31.96 16.94 4.41
CA ALA A 12 31.28 16.79 4.82
C ALA A 12 30.59 16.70 5.04
N LEU A 13 30.63 16.48 4.92
CA LEU A 13 29.95 16.36 5.36
C LEU A 13 29.31 16.20 5.48
N ASP A 14 29.41 15.99 5.36
CA ASP A 14 28.72 15.76 5.74
C ASP A 14 28.05 15.54 6.09
N PRO A 15 28.07 15.44 6.28
CA PRO A 15 27.21 15.06 6.75
C PRO A 15 26.44 14.90 7.06
N THR A 16 26.43 14.80 6.99
CA THR A 16 25.60 14.63 7.31
C THR A 16 24.84 14.42 7.37
N ALA A 17 25.03 14.25 7.39
CA ALA A 17 24.26 13.88 7.49
C ALA A 17 23.50 13.62 7.73
N SER A 18 23.51 13.52 7.77
CA SER A 18 22.70 13.19 7.98
C SER A 18 21.98 12.93 8.12
N SER A 19 22.17 12.78 7.99
CA SER A 19 21.41 12.53 8.01
C SER A 19 20.71 12.25 8.03
N GLU A 20 20.86 12.09 7.86
CA GLU A 20 20.15 11.88 7.75
C GLU A 20 19.48 11.23 7.81
N THR A 21 19.92 11.09 7.93
CA THR A 21 19.31 10.27 7.96
C THR A 21 18.41 10.23 7.80
N ALA A 22 19.13 10.58 7.94
CA ALA A 22 17.87 11.01 7.42
C ALA A 22 17.09 9.94 6.72
N THR A 23 15.85 10.11 6.77
CA THR A 23 14.95 9.18 6.13
C THR A 23 14.77 9.62 4.69
N ASP A 24 15.31 8.85 3.77
CA ASP A 24 14.97 9.07 2.38
C ASP A 24 13.48 8.76 2.21
N PRO A 25 12.75 9.59 1.47
CA PRO A 25 11.36 9.28 1.21
C PRO A 25 11.26 7.96 0.47
N PHE A 26 10.22 7.21 0.75
CA PHE A 26 9.94 6.01 -0.01
C PHE A 26 9.65 6.39 -1.45
N ASP A 27 10.44 5.91 -2.39
CA ASP A 27 10.35 6.28 -3.79
C ASP A 27 9.43 5.37 -4.60
N GLY A 28 8.76 4.43 -3.94
CA GLY A 28 7.79 3.58 -4.58
C GLY A 28 6.43 4.24 -4.67
N GLU A 29 5.51 3.54 -5.29
CA GLU A 29 4.14 4.00 -5.49
C GLU A 29 3.27 3.52 -4.33
N VAL A 30 2.53 4.44 -3.73
CA VAL A 30 1.58 4.14 -2.65
C VAL A 30 0.17 4.32 -3.20
N THR A 31 -0.64 3.26 -3.16
CA THR A 31 -2.01 3.30 -3.65
C THR A 31 -2.97 2.89 -2.54
N LEU A 32 -4.00 3.70 -2.34
CA LEU A 32 -5.06 3.43 -1.38
C LEU A 32 -6.32 3.07 -2.15
N TYR A 33 -6.83 1.86 -1.90
CA TYR A 33 -8.07 1.38 -2.52
C TYR A 33 -9.20 1.55 -1.53
N LEU A 34 -10.28 2.16 -1.98
CA LEU A 34 -11.42 2.51 -1.14
C LEU A 34 -12.69 1.93 -1.75
N ARG A 35 -13.41 1.14 -0.96
CA ARG A 35 -14.66 0.53 -1.43
C ARG A 35 -15.77 1.57 -1.43
N THR A 36 -16.55 1.57 -2.50
CA THR A 36 -17.73 2.43 -2.62
C THR A 36 -18.91 1.81 -1.89
N GLY A 37 -19.94 2.60 -1.64
CA GLY A 37 -21.18 2.11 -1.04
C GLY A 37 -21.05 1.67 0.41
N VAL A 38 -20.12 2.25 1.16
CA VAL A 38 -19.89 1.90 2.56
C VAL A 38 -20.72 2.79 3.49
N SER A 39 -20.85 2.36 4.76
CA SER A 39 -21.51 3.13 5.79
C SER A 39 -20.73 4.40 6.13
N ASP A 40 -21.37 5.34 6.83
CA ASP A 40 -20.72 6.58 7.23
C ASP A 40 -19.51 6.33 8.14
N VAL A 41 -19.62 5.34 9.05
CA VAL A 41 -18.51 4.99 9.94
C VAL A 41 -17.30 4.51 9.15
N VAL A 42 -17.53 3.66 8.15
CA VAL A 42 -16.45 3.16 7.30
C VAL A 42 -15.89 4.29 6.42
N ARG A 43 -16.76 5.16 5.93
CA ARG A 43 -16.31 6.31 5.12
C ARG A 43 -15.44 7.24 5.93
N ASP A 44 -15.75 7.46 7.19
CA ASP A 44 -14.92 8.28 8.08
C ASP A 44 -13.55 7.65 8.27
N ARG A 45 -13.49 6.32 8.41
CA ARG A 45 -12.21 5.60 8.48
C ARG A 45 -11.42 5.79 7.20
N GLN A 46 -12.08 5.67 6.05
CA GLN A 46 -11.42 5.88 4.76
C GLN A 46 -10.81 7.28 4.65
N ARG A 47 -11.55 8.30 5.09
CA ARG A 47 -11.08 9.68 5.08
C ARG A 47 -9.90 9.89 6.01
N THR A 48 -9.94 9.29 7.20
CA THR A 48 -8.87 9.40 8.17
C THR A 48 -7.58 8.79 7.64
N VAL A 49 -7.67 7.62 7.02
CA VAL A 49 -6.48 6.96 6.44
C VAL A 49 -5.93 7.80 5.30
N LEU A 50 -6.79 8.29 4.41
CA LEU A 50 -6.34 9.12 3.29
C LEU A 50 -5.68 10.40 3.78
N ALA A 51 -6.27 11.07 4.76
CA ALA A 51 -5.72 12.31 5.31
C ALA A 51 -4.32 12.07 5.90
N ARG A 52 -4.14 10.93 6.57
CA ARG A 52 -2.84 10.59 7.14
C ARG A 52 -1.79 10.35 6.06
N LEU A 53 -2.17 9.67 4.97
CA LEU A 53 -1.28 9.44 3.84
C LEU A 53 -0.94 10.75 3.12
N ASP A 54 -1.92 11.62 2.93
CA ASP A 54 -1.69 12.94 2.35
C ASP A 54 -0.71 13.75 3.21
N GLN A 55 -0.84 13.64 4.53
CA GLN A 55 0.08 14.30 5.45
C GLN A 55 1.50 13.75 5.28
N LEU A 56 1.65 12.43 5.15
CA LEU A 56 2.97 11.83 4.94
C LEU A 56 3.58 12.30 3.62
N ALA A 57 2.77 12.46 2.59
CA ALA A 57 3.25 12.98 1.31
C ALA A 57 3.70 14.44 1.47
N ALA A 58 2.93 15.25 2.21
CA ALA A 58 3.27 16.65 2.46
C ALA A 58 4.55 16.79 3.27
N GLU A 59 4.81 15.83 4.18
CA GLU A 59 6.02 15.82 5.00
C GLU A 59 7.22 15.21 4.29
N GLY A 60 7.03 14.67 3.10
CA GLY A 60 8.11 14.06 2.33
C GLY A 60 8.44 12.63 2.72
N ALA A 61 7.63 11.99 3.57
CA ALA A 61 7.87 10.59 3.95
C ALA A 61 7.56 9.62 2.80
N ILE A 62 6.63 10.00 1.94
CA ILE A 62 6.33 9.29 0.69
C ILE A 62 6.22 10.33 -0.41
N GLU A 63 6.38 9.91 -1.67
CA GLU A 63 6.29 10.86 -2.79
C GLU A 63 4.88 11.36 -2.99
N SER A 64 3.95 10.45 -3.12
CA SER A 64 2.56 10.77 -3.36
C SER A 64 1.69 9.57 -3.04
N VAL A 65 0.38 9.83 -2.98
CA VAL A 65 -0.61 8.79 -2.76
C VAL A 65 -1.58 8.82 -3.94
N ARG A 66 -1.87 7.64 -4.45
CA ARG A 66 -2.89 7.46 -5.47
C ARG A 66 -4.09 6.78 -4.83
N THR A 67 -5.30 7.26 -5.13
CA THR A 67 -6.52 6.63 -4.65
C THR A 67 -7.25 5.95 -5.80
N VAL A 68 -7.76 4.76 -5.53
CA VAL A 68 -8.55 3.99 -6.49
C VAL A 68 -9.81 3.54 -5.77
N GLN A 69 -10.96 3.74 -6.40
CA GLN A 69 -12.22 3.24 -5.85
C GLN A 69 -12.55 1.91 -6.49
N TRP A 70 -13.07 0.98 -5.69
CA TRP A 70 -13.55 -0.30 -6.21
C TRP A 70 -14.87 -0.69 -5.56
N ALA A 71 -15.59 -1.59 -6.22
CA ALA A 71 -16.85 -2.11 -5.71
C ALA A 71 -16.61 -3.11 -4.59
N ALA A 72 -17.67 -3.51 -3.89
CA ALA A 72 -17.56 -4.51 -2.83
C ALA A 72 -17.13 -5.87 -3.37
N LYS A 73 -17.45 -6.17 -4.62
CA LYS A 73 -17.14 -7.45 -5.24
C LYS A 73 -16.67 -7.25 -6.67
N ALA A 74 -15.71 -8.07 -7.07
CA ALA A 74 -15.29 -8.16 -8.46
C ALA A 74 -15.78 -9.49 -9.01
N ARG A 75 -16.61 -9.45 -10.04
CA ARG A 75 -17.18 -10.65 -10.67
C ARG A 75 -16.37 -10.97 -11.91
N VAL A 76 -15.74 -12.14 -11.91
CA VAL A 76 -14.86 -12.56 -13.01
C VAL A 76 -15.64 -13.48 -13.93
N PRO A 77 -15.87 -13.07 -15.19
CA PRO A 77 -16.57 -13.94 -16.14
C PRO A 77 -15.68 -15.09 -16.59
N ALA A 78 -16.29 -16.23 -16.88
CA ALA A 78 -15.56 -17.38 -17.42
C ALA A 78 -15.03 -17.07 -18.82
N ASP A 79 -15.79 -16.31 -19.61
CA ASP A 79 -15.50 -15.99 -21.01
C ASP A 79 -15.33 -14.48 -21.20
N GLY A 80 -14.37 -13.87 -20.53
CA GLY A 80 -14.18 -12.45 -20.71
C GLY A 80 -12.98 -11.95 -19.93
N PRO A 81 -12.67 -10.66 -20.06
CA PRO A 81 -11.50 -10.11 -19.37
C PRO A 81 -11.72 -10.08 -17.86
N THR A 82 -10.63 -10.26 -17.13
CA THR A 82 -10.63 -10.16 -15.68
C THR A 82 -10.79 -8.69 -15.30
N PRO A 83 -11.79 -8.34 -14.45
CA PRO A 83 -11.91 -6.96 -13.95
C PRO A 83 -10.65 -6.53 -13.25
N GLU A 84 -10.36 -5.24 -13.30
CA GLU A 84 -9.12 -4.70 -12.74
C GLU A 84 -8.97 -5.02 -11.24
N ALA A 85 -10.05 -4.91 -10.47
CA ALA A 85 -9.98 -5.20 -9.04
C ALA A 85 -9.60 -6.65 -8.75
N ALA A 86 -10.11 -7.59 -9.56
CA ALA A 86 -9.74 -9.01 -9.42
C ALA A 86 -8.29 -9.23 -9.84
N ALA A 87 -7.84 -8.56 -10.90
CA ALA A 87 -6.45 -8.63 -11.33
C ALA A 87 -5.51 -8.08 -10.25
N ARG A 88 -5.91 -7.01 -9.56
CA ARG A 88 -5.13 -6.47 -8.44
C ARG A 88 -5.05 -7.48 -7.30
N TYR A 89 -6.17 -8.13 -6.96
CA TYR A 89 -6.16 -9.18 -5.95
C TYR A 89 -5.21 -10.31 -6.31
N ASP A 90 -5.25 -10.77 -7.56
CA ASP A 90 -4.36 -11.83 -8.01
C ASP A 90 -2.90 -11.43 -7.85
N GLU A 91 -2.57 -10.20 -8.18
CA GLU A 91 -1.23 -9.66 -8.06
C GLU A 91 -0.79 -9.60 -6.58
N PHE A 92 -1.68 -9.16 -5.70
CA PHE A 92 -1.39 -9.10 -4.27
C PHE A 92 -1.19 -10.52 -3.71
N ALA A 93 -2.03 -11.46 -4.12
CA ALA A 93 -1.93 -12.85 -3.67
C ALA A 93 -0.62 -13.48 -4.12
N ASP A 94 -0.16 -13.17 -5.32
CA ASP A 94 1.14 -13.64 -5.81
C ASP A 94 2.29 -13.06 -4.99
N ALA A 95 2.15 -11.81 -4.55
CA ALA A 95 3.24 -11.12 -3.83
C ALA A 95 3.34 -11.53 -2.36
N VAL A 96 2.19 -11.61 -1.65
CA VAL A 96 2.20 -11.84 -0.20
C VAL A 96 1.57 -13.17 0.21
N GLY A 97 0.96 -13.89 -0.73
CA GLY A 97 0.29 -15.16 -0.47
C GLY A 97 -1.20 -14.97 -0.24
N ALA A 98 -2.00 -15.85 -0.87
CA ALA A 98 -3.45 -15.77 -0.74
C ALA A 98 -3.90 -15.99 0.70
N GLY A 99 -3.18 -16.83 1.46
CA GLY A 99 -3.50 -17.09 2.86
C GLY A 99 -3.38 -15.85 3.73
N ALA A 100 -2.42 -14.96 3.44
CA ALA A 100 -2.24 -13.73 4.18
C ALA A 100 -3.40 -12.76 3.95
N LEU A 101 -4.04 -12.83 2.79
CA LEU A 101 -5.13 -11.92 2.42
C LEU A 101 -6.51 -12.47 2.75
N ARG A 102 -6.62 -13.78 3.01
CA ARG A 102 -7.89 -14.50 3.02
C ARG A 102 -8.97 -13.91 3.93
N PRO A 103 -8.70 -13.48 5.16
CA PRO A 103 -9.82 -12.96 5.95
C PRO A 103 -10.33 -11.61 5.45
N PHE A 104 -9.53 -10.87 4.70
CA PHE A 104 -9.87 -9.53 4.23
C PHE A 104 -10.36 -9.53 2.80
N PHE A 105 -9.77 -10.38 1.98
CA PHE A 105 -10.23 -10.65 0.62
C PHE A 105 -10.79 -12.07 0.63
N LYS A 106 -11.95 -12.27 0.02
CA LYS A 106 -12.54 -13.61 -0.06
C LYS A 106 -12.77 -13.94 -1.51
N GLU A 107 -12.28 -15.09 -1.91
CA GLU A 107 -12.50 -15.60 -3.26
C GLU A 107 -13.52 -16.72 -3.16
N ARG A 108 -14.57 -16.66 -3.99
CA ARG A 108 -15.64 -17.65 -3.99
C ARG A 108 -15.84 -18.17 -5.40
N PRO A 109 -16.28 -19.44 -5.56
CA PRO A 109 -16.65 -19.95 -6.87
C PRO A 109 -17.78 -19.10 -7.43
N GLY A 110 -17.74 -18.89 -8.74
CA GLY A 110 -18.80 -18.17 -9.42
C GLY A 110 -20.02 -19.04 -9.64
N VAL A 111 -21.13 -18.40 -10.04
CA VAL A 111 -22.38 -19.07 -10.37
C VAL A 111 -22.72 -18.66 -11.79
N GLY A 112 -23.25 -19.61 -12.56
CA GLY A 112 -23.63 -19.34 -13.94
C GLY A 112 -22.44 -19.07 -14.83
N ARG A 113 -22.38 -17.87 -15.41
CA ARG A 113 -21.30 -17.50 -16.33
C ARG A 113 -20.10 -16.89 -15.62
N LEU A 114 -20.12 -16.86 -14.31
CA LEU A 114 -19.00 -16.34 -13.54
C LEU A 114 -18.07 -17.46 -13.15
N GLU A 115 -16.78 -17.26 -13.34
CA GLU A 115 -15.76 -18.20 -12.90
C GLU A 115 -15.55 -18.08 -11.40
N ARG A 116 -15.47 -16.85 -10.89
CA ARG A 116 -15.26 -16.58 -9.47
C ARG A 116 -15.75 -15.19 -9.12
N VAL A 117 -15.87 -14.96 -7.83
CA VAL A 117 -16.19 -13.64 -7.28
C VAL A 117 -15.16 -13.33 -6.21
N VAL A 118 -14.55 -12.16 -6.28
CA VAL A 118 -13.60 -11.69 -5.26
C VAL A 118 -14.28 -10.61 -4.43
N VAL A 119 -14.38 -10.84 -3.11
CA VAL A 119 -14.91 -9.87 -2.18
C VAL A 119 -13.75 -9.00 -1.70
N LEU A 120 -13.92 -7.68 -1.78
CA LEU A 120 -12.86 -6.72 -1.56
C LEU A 120 -13.03 -6.01 -0.22
N PRO A 121 -11.93 -5.66 0.47
CA PRO A 121 -12.02 -4.96 1.75
C PRO A 121 -12.40 -3.50 1.55
N ALA A 122 -12.91 -2.88 2.61
CA ALA A 122 -13.33 -1.49 2.58
C ALA A 122 -12.17 -0.53 2.35
N VAL A 123 -10.99 -0.87 2.87
CA VAL A 123 -9.77 -0.07 2.74
C VAL A 123 -8.62 -1.03 2.49
N CYS A 124 -7.78 -0.72 1.50
CA CYS A 124 -6.61 -1.53 1.19
C CYS A 124 -5.47 -0.60 0.78
N LEU A 125 -4.30 -0.84 1.33
CA LEU A 125 -3.10 -0.07 1.03
C LEU A 125 -2.11 -0.98 0.31
N ALA A 126 -1.63 -0.58 -0.85
CA ALA A 126 -0.63 -1.34 -1.59
C ALA A 126 0.57 -0.45 -1.88
N VAL A 127 1.74 -1.01 -1.73
CA VAL A 127 3.01 -0.33 -1.97
C VAL A 127 3.74 -1.08 -3.07
N ARG A 128 4.18 -0.37 -4.09
CA ARG A 128 4.83 -0.93 -5.27
C ARG A 128 6.15 -0.25 -5.53
N ASN A 129 7.04 -0.99 -6.19
CA ASN A 129 8.26 -0.46 -6.76
C ASN A 129 8.33 -0.99 -8.19
N ASP A 130 8.33 -0.08 -9.17
CA ASP A 130 8.20 -0.44 -10.58
C ASP A 130 6.94 -1.28 -10.79
N GLU A 131 7.07 -2.55 -11.17
CA GLU A 131 5.91 -3.41 -11.37
C GLU A 131 5.76 -4.45 -10.27
N GLU A 132 6.55 -4.31 -9.22
CA GLU A 132 6.57 -5.30 -8.14
C GLU A 132 5.79 -4.79 -6.93
N VAL A 133 4.90 -5.62 -6.39
CA VAL A 133 4.19 -5.30 -5.15
C VAL A 133 5.11 -5.61 -3.98
N LEU A 134 5.41 -4.60 -3.19
CA LEU A 134 6.28 -4.74 -2.02
C LEU A 134 5.50 -5.10 -0.77
N GLY A 135 4.26 -4.64 -0.67
CA GLY A 135 3.44 -4.94 0.49
C GLY A 135 1.98 -4.56 0.28
N VAL A 136 1.12 -5.21 1.04
CA VAL A 136 -0.33 -4.99 1.00
C VAL A 136 -0.84 -5.06 2.43
N CYS A 137 -1.73 -4.15 2.79
CA CYS A 137 -2.47 -4.16 4.05
C CYS A 137 -3.96 -3.94 3.75
N PRO A 138 -4.90 -4.61 4.42
CA PRO A 138 -4.67 -5.50 5.56
C PRO A 138 -4.20 -6.88 5.12
N ARG A 139 -3.48 -7.55 6.01
CA ARG A 139 -3.02 -8.93 5.78
C ARG A 139 -2.70 -9.58 7.12
N TYR A 140 -2.50 -10.89 7.10
CA TYR A 140 -1.89 -11.61 8.21
C TYR A 140 -0.43 -11.91 7.87
N ASP A 141 0.45 -11.68 8.83
CA ASP A 141 1.87 -11.97 8.72
C ASP A 141 2.24 -12.81 9.94
N ASP A 142 2.53 -14.09 9.72
CA ASP A 142 2.84 -15.07 10.78
C ASP A 142 1.77 -15.07 11.88
N GLY A 143 0.48 -14.98 11.48
CA GLY A 143 -0.63 -14.97 12.41
C GLY A 143 -0.90 -13.62 13.06
N ASN A 144 -0.13 -12.60 12.73
CA ASN A 144 -0.34 -11.25 13.23
C ASN A 144 -1.12 -10.42 12.21
N HIS A 145 -2.15 -9.74 12.70
CA HIS A 145 -2.95 -8.87 11.85
C HIS A 145 -2.22 -7.55 11.62
N GLU A 146 -1.95 -7.25 10.35
CA GLU A 146 -1.41 -5.96 9.93
C GLU A 146 -2.52 -5.18 9.28
N SER A 147 -3.04 -4.17 9.97
CA SER A 147 -4.12 -3.33 9.44
C SER A 147 -3.56 -2.29 8.47
N VAL A 148 -4.46 -1.61 7.78
CA VAL A 148 -4.06 -0.48 6.93
C VAL A 148 -3.39 0.60 7.78
N GLU A 149 -3.91 0.84 8.98
CA GLU A 149 -3.33 1.82 9.90
C GLU A 149 -1.91 1.42 10.31
N ASP A 150 -1.66 0.13 10.50
CA ASP A 150 -0.30 -0.38 10.77
C ASP A 150 0.61 -0.12 9.58
N GLY A 151 0.11 -0.29 8.36
CA GLY A 151 0.86 0.00 7.14
C GLY A 151 1.21 1.47 7.02
N VAL A 152 0.27 2.35 7.33
CA VAL A 152 0.50 3.80 7.32
C VAL A 152 1.58 4.15 8.35
N ALA A 153 1.52 3.56 9.55
CA ALA A 153 2.53 3.79 10.57
C ALA A 153 3.91 3.32 10.12
N ALA A 154 3.97 2.18 9.42
CA ALA A 154 5.23 1.68 8.88
C ALA A 154 5.83 2.66 7.87
N LEU A 155 5.01 3.21 6.98
CA LEU A 155 5.47 4.22 6.02
C LEU A 155 5.96 5.47 6.74
N ALA A 156 5.28 5.89 7.80
CA ALA A 156 5.69 7.06 8.59
C ALA A 156 7.07 6.84 9.23
N ASP A 157 7.40 5.60 9.58
CA ASP A 157 8.68 5.22 10.16
C ASP A 157 9.75 4.90 9.12
N GLY A 158 9.43 5.09 7.84
CA GLY A 158 10.37 4.79 6.76
C GLY A 158 10.54 3.30 6.48
N ARG A 159 9.61 2.47 6.94
CA ARG A 159 9.65 1.03 6.70
C ARG A 159 8.76 0.67 5.52
N VAL A 160 9.11 -0.40 4.84
CA VAL A 160 8.27 -0.98 3.80
C VAL A 160 7.33 -1.99 4.45
N LEU A 161 6.12 -2.09 3.94
CA LEU A 161 5.07 -2.96 4.48
C LEU A 161 5.42 -4.43 4.34
#